data_170aa9f6bc47a1e4b55508e928598dfc
#
_entry.id   170aa9f6bc47a1e4b55508e928598dfc
#
_cell.length_a   1.000
_cell.length_b   1.000
_cell.length_c   1.000
_cell.angle_alpha   90.00
_cell.angle_beta   90.00
_cell.angle_gamma   90.00
#
_symmetry.space_group_name_H-M   'P 1'
#
loop_
_entity.id
_entity.type
_entity.pdbx_description
1 polymer ?
#
loop_
_entity_poly.entity_id
_entity_poly.type
_entity_poly.pdbx_seq_one_letter_code
_entity_poly.pdbx_strand_id
1 'polypeptide(L)'
;MKTIKRIVFTGGPCSGKTTFTSRAEEIFAERGYRVIIDHESATDLISGGISPATMGMYEFQKYCVALQLKKEEICMRAAQEIAGDKVLIFIDRGLPDDLAYVGEDAFSGILKEFNIKIDEMNSRYDMVVHLVTSAKGKEEAYNYATNSARYETIEEARMMDDLALKAWESHPNRVVIGNETDFELKMRKAIQAVFEYLDDEKPVEKFYKYLVNVDEKLIETIKKEANYSYQHIEQHYLVSTNGVERRIRRRERNGSSLYSFSEANYLSTNERIKTDKVLSERQYYDYLSEVDPNLKAIDKERYSFISNNMFFKLDVFNFDKTMGLLSVQANSEQDIKVPEYFDVVKDVTENKSYKNYHLAQSQHY
;
A
#
# COMPACT_ATOMS: atom_id res chain seq x y z
N MET A 1 -23.03 8.27 6.24
CA MET A 1 -22.64 9.43 5.38
C MET A 1 -21.31 9.09 4.74
N LYS A 2 -21.19 9.21 3.43
CA LYS A 2 -19.95 8.83 2.73
C LYS A 2 -18.80 9.77 3.11
N THR A 3 -17.66 9.21 3.52
CA THR A 3 -16.44 9.95 3.86
C THR A 3 -15.45 9.81 2.71
N ILE A 4 -15.04 10.94 2.13
CA ILE A 4 -14.01 10.98 1.08
C ILE A 4 -12.85 11.80 1.63
N LYS A 5 -11.62 11.23 1.58
CA LYS A 5 -10.40 11.90 2.02
C LYS A 5 -9.38 11.97 0.90
N ARG A 6 -8.78 13.15 0.70
CA ARG A 6 -7.73 13.43 -0.28
C ARG A 6 -6.40 13.53 0.43
N ILE A 7 -5.50 12.58 0.16
CA ILE A 7 -4.20 12.47 0.82
C ILE A 7 -3.10 12.59 -0.22
N VAL A 8 -2.30 13.64 -0.08
CA VAL A 8 -1.17 13.90 -0.98
C VAL A 8 0.08 13.20 -0.49
N PHE A 9 0.79 12.56 -1.41
CA PHE A 9 2.15 12.08 -1.22
C PHE A 9 3.11 12.95 -1.99
N THR A 10 3.98 13.65 -1.28
CA THR A 10 4.96 14.57 -1.82
C THR A 10 6.38 14.17 -1.43
N GLY A 11 7.37 14.89 -1.91
CA GLY A 11 8.81 14.67 -1.67
C GLY A 11 9.60 14.65 -2.97
N GLY A 12 10.91 14.76 -2.84
CA GLY A 12 11.83 14.80 -3.97
C GLY A 12 11.86 13.51 -4.82
N PRO A 13 12.67 13.50 -5.88
CA PRO A 13 12.92 12.29 -6.64
C PRO A 13 13.42 11.14 -5.75
N CYS A 14 13.11 9.90 -6.10
CA CYS A 14 13.50 8.69 -5.33
C CYS A 14 13.08 8.69 -3.84
N SER A 15 12.00 9.38 -3.47
CA SER A 15 11.48 9.37 -2.10
C SER A 15 10.63 8.14 -1.75
N GLY A 16 10.16 7.39 -2.78
CA GLY A 16 9.35 6.17 -2.60
C GLY A 16 7.85 6.37 -2.77
N LYS A 17 7.36 7.51 -3.30
CA LYS A 17 5.92 7.81 -3.51
C LYS A 17 5.19 6.72 -4.27
N THR A 18 5.66 6.38 -5.46
CA THR A 18 5.02 5.36 -6.32
C THR A 18 4.97 3.98 -5.66
N THR A 19 6.05 3.61 -4.94
CA THR A 19 6.05 2.36 -4.17
C THR A 19 5.07 2.40 -3.02
N PHE A 20 4.93 3.56 -2.36
CA PHE A 20 3.98 3.76 -1.29
C PHE A 20 2.54 3.61 -1.81
N THR A 21 2.17 4.34 -2.87
CA THR A 21 0.79 4.32 -3.40
C THR A 21 0.36 2.91 -3.81
N SER A 22 1.24 2.14 -4.46
CA SER A 22 0.96 0.75 -4.85
C SER A 22 0.74 -0.19 -3.66
N ARG A 23 1.45 0.03 -2.54
CA ARG A 23 1.28 -0.78 -1.32
C ARG A 23 0.09 -0.33 -0.49
N ALA A 24 -0.11 0.98 -0.41
CA ALA A 24 -1.19 1.56 0.37
C ALA A 24 -2.56 1.16 -0.19
N GLU A 25 -2.72 1.09 -1.51
CA GLU A 25 -3.96 0.61 -2.14
C GLU A 25 -4.40 -0.73 -1.56
N GLU A 26 -3.50 -1.74 -1.52
CA GLU A 26 -3.81 -3.06 -0.99
C GLU A 26 -4.16 -3.01 0.51
N ILE A 27 -3.37 -2.28 1.30
CA ILE A 27 -3.51 -2.21 2.76
C ILE A 27 -4.82 -1.52 3.16
N PHE A 28 -5.16 -0.40 2.51
CA PHE A 28 -6.39 0.34 2.81
C PHE A 28 -7.63 -0.35 2.24
N ALA A 29 -7.52 -1.03 1.09
CA ALA A 29 -8.59 -1.88 0.56
C ALA A 29 -8.92 -3.03 1.52
N GLU A 30 -7.90 -3.67 2.12
CA GLU A 30 -8.06 -4.67 3.18
C GLU A 30 -8.82 -4.14 4.41
N ARG A 31 -8.82 -2.82 4.61
CA ARG A 31 -9.49 -2.11 5.70
C ARG A 31 -10.86 -1.55 5.33
N GLY A 32 -11.38 -1.95 4.17
CA GLY A 32 -12.71 -1.54 3.69
C GLY A 32 -12.76 -0.16 3.05
N TYR A 33 -11.61 0.47 2.81
CA TYR A 33 -11.55 1.69 2.02
C TYR A 33 -11.61 1.38 0.53
N ARG A 34 -12.29 2.24 -0.22
CA ARG A 34 -12.10 2.33 -1.68
C ARG A 34 -10.98 3.30 -1.93
N VAL A 35 -9.95 2.85 -2.65
CA VAL A 35 -8.78 3.67 -2.96
C VAL A 35 -8.82 4.06 -4.43
N ILE A 36 -8.71 5.34 -4.70
CA ILE A 36 -8.48 5.92 -6.03
C ILE A 36 -7.07 6.48 -6.02
N ILE A 37 -6.27 6.20 -7.06
CA ILE A 37 -4.93 6.74 -7.20
C ILE A 37 -4.94 7.77 -8.32
N ASP A 38 -4.54 8.99 -7.99
CA ASP A 38 -4.26 10.06 -8.93
C ASP A 38 -2.74 10.11 -9.16
N HIS A 39 -2.30 9.54 -10.29
CA HIS A 39 -0.89 9.47 -10.66
C HIS A 39 -0.31 10.84 -11.03
N GLU A 40 1.01 10.98 -10.94
CA GLU A 40 1.74 12.21 -11.24
C GLU A 40 1.47 12.73 -12.65
N SER A 41 0.92 13.94 -12.76
CA SER A 41 0.52 14.54 -14.04
C SER A 41 1.71 14.84 -14.95
N ALA A 42 2.87 15.21 -14.39
CA ALA A 42 4.09 15.45 -15.15
C ALA A 42 4.56 14.17 -15.87
N THR A 43 4.51 13.01 -15.21
CA THR A 43 4.86 11.72 -15.80
C THR A 43 3.93 11.37 -16.97
N ASP A 44 2.62 11.62 -16.84
CA ASP A 44 1.64 11.37 -17.91
C ASP A 44 1.94 12.23 -19.14
N LEU A 45 2.21 13.53 -18.95
CA LEU A 45 2.54 14.47 -20.03
C LEU A 45 3.85 14.10 -20.73
N ILE A 46 4.91 13.82 -19.98
CA ILE A 46 6.21 13.45 -20.54
C ILE A 46 6.13 12.16 -21.34
N SER A 47 5.41 11.17 -20.82
CA SER A 47 5.18 9.90 -21.51
C SER A 47 4.37 10.08 -22.80
N GLY A 48 3.49 11.09 -22.84
CA GLY A 48 2.75 11.50 -24.02
C GLY A 48 3.54 12.40 -25.02
N GLY A 49 4.83 12.69 -24.72
CA GLY A 49 5.69 13.52 -25.59
C GLY A 49 5.63 15.02 -25.31
N ILE A 50 4.92 15.45 -24.27
CA ILE A 50 4.85 16.85 -23.81
C ILE A 50 5.88 17.03 -22.70
N SER A 51 6.95 17.79 -22.94
CA SER A 51 8.05 17.91 -21.99
C SER A 51 8.59 19.33 -21.87
N PRO A 52 9.22 19.69 -20.74
CA PRO A 52 9.84 21.00 -20.58
C PRO A 52 10.94 21.28 -21.59
N ALA A 53 11.57 20.25 -22.15
CA ALA A 53 12.60 20.41 -23.19
C ALA A 53 12.05 20.98 -24.51
N THR A 54 10.76 20.76 -24.79
CA THR A 54 10.13 21.22 -26.04
C THR A 54 9.44 22.57 -25.90
N MET A 55 9.05 23.03 -24.70
CA MET A 55 8.26 24.25 -24.53
C MET A 55 8.72 25.17 -23.40
N GLY A 56 9.73 24.75 -22.64
CA GLY A 56 10.19 25.47 -21.45
C GLY A 56 9.37 25.08 -20.17
N MET A 57 10.00 25.29 -19.01
CA MET A 57 9.45 24.84 -17.73
C MET A 57 8.13 25.54 -17.38
N TYR A 58 8.00 26.83 -17.64
CA TYR A 58 6.79 27.61 -17.32
C TYR A 58 5.55 27.08 -18.05
N GLU A 59 5.65 26.94 -19.37
CA GLU A 59 4.52 26.43 -20.17
C GLU A 59 4.22 24.99 -19.85
N PHE A 60 5.24 24.14 -19.66
CA PHE A 60 5.04 22.76 -19.24
C PHE A 60 4.28 22.69 -17.91
N GLN A 61 4.64 23.52 -16.93
CA GLN A 61 4.01 23.51 -15.62
C GLN A 61 2.55 23.97 -15.68
N LYS A 62 2.18 24.88 -16.60
CA LYS A 62 0.77 25.21 -16.86
C LYS A 62 -0.04 23.99 -17.29
N TYR A 63 0.51 23.15 -18.16
CA TYR A 63 -0.15 21.91 -18.57
C TYR A 63 -0.20 20.89 -17.43
N CYS A 64 0.84 20.80 -16.58
CA CYS A 64 0.80 19.98 -15.37
C CYS A 64 -0.36 20.39 -14.46
N VAL A 65 -0.49 21.68 -14.15
CA VAL A 65 -1.57 22.22 -13.32
C VAL A 65 -2.95 21.96 -13.95
N ALA A 66 -3.10 22.20 -15.26
CA ALA A 66 -4.36 21.97 -15.97
C ALA A 66 -4.81 20.50 -15.89
N LEU A 67 -3.87 19.57 -16.17
CA LEU A 67 -4.16 18.14 -16.12
C LEU A 67 -4.47 17.68 -14.70
N GLN A 68 -3.69 18.13 -13.71
CA GLN A 68 -3.87 17.78 -12.30
C GLN A 68 -5.23 18.23 -11.79
N LEU A 69 -5.64 19.48 -12.06
CA LEU A 69 -6.96 19.98 -11.68
C LEU A 69 -8.07 19.11 -12.27
N LYS A 70 -7.91 18.69 -13.52
CA LYS A 70 -8.92 17.86 -14.20
C LYS A 70 -8.96 16.44 -13.63
N LYS A 71 -7.81 15.85 -13.33
CA LYS A 71 -7.71 14.52 -12.72
C LYS A 71 -8.31 14.53 -11.31
N GLU A 72 -7.98 15.53 -10.48
CA GLU A 72 -8.57 15.67 -9.15
C GLU A 72 -10.10 15.81 -9.21
N GLU A 73 -10.64 16.59 -10.17
CA GLU A 73 -12.09 16.70 -10.39
C GLU A 73 -12.71 15.34 -10.73
N ILE A 74 -12.10 14.60 -11.65
CA ILE A 74 -12.56 13.27 -12.07
C ILE A 74 -12.51 12.30 -10.89
N CYS A 75 -11.41 12.24 -10.16
CA CYS A 75 -11.25 11.38 -8.99
C CYS A 75 -12.31 11.68 -7.92
N MET A 76 -12.60 12.97 -7.68
CA MET A 76 -13.59 13.38 -6.71
C MET A 76 -15.01 12.99 -7.13
N ARG A 77 -15.38 13.16 -8.41
CA ARG A 77 -16.66 12.70 -8.95
C ARG A 77 -16.79 11.18 -8.86
N ALA A 78 -15.78 10.44 -9.30
CA ALA A 78 -15.74 9.00 -9.19
C ALA A 78 -15.90 8.53 -7.73
N ALA A 79 -15.19 9.19 -6.79
CA ALA A 79 -15.30 8.90 -5.37
C ALA A 79 -16.71 9.08 -4.81
N GLN A 80 -17.51 10.01 -5.35
CA GLN A 80 -18.90 10.22 -4.97
C GLN A 80 -19.81 9.09 -5.46
N GLU A 81 -19.54 8.52 -6.63
CA GLU A 81 -20.35 7.51 -7.30
C GLU A 81 -20.00 6.08 -6.90
N ILE A 82 -18.71 5.78 -6.62
CA ILE A 82 -18.25 4.45 -6.21
C ILE A 82 -19.01 3.97 -4.97
N ALA A 83 -19.44 2.71 -4.97
CA ALA A 83 -20.11 2.10 -3.82
C ALA A 83 -19.15 1.99 -2.62
N GLY A 84 -19.66 2.24 -1.43
CA GLY A 84 -18.94 2.21 -0.15
C GLY A 84 -18.94 3.55 0.56
N ASP A 85 -18.80 3.51 1.88
CA ASP A 85 -18.91 4.70 2.73
C ASP A 85 -17.56 5.39 3.00
N LYS A 86 -16.44 4.68 2.80
CA LYS A 86 -15.08 5.17 3.04
C LYS A 86 -14.27 5.16 1.74
N VAL A 87 -13.92 6.33 1.22
CA VAL A 87 -13.13 6.49 0.00
C VAL A 87 -11.88 7.31 0.28
N LEU A 88 -10.73 6.82 -0.15
CA LEU A 88 -9.46 7.54 -0.13
C LEU A 88 -9.05 7.88 -1.57
N ILE A 89 -8.65 9.12 -1.80
CA ILE A 89 -7.98 9.54 -3.03
C ILE A 89 -6.52 9.80 -2.66
N PHE A 90 -5.62 8.95 -3.14
CA PHE A 90 -4.18 9.12 -3.01
C PHE A 90 -3.67 9.89 -4.23
N ILE A 91 -3.03 11.01 -3.99
CA ILE A 91 -2.58 11.96 -5.01
C ILE A 91 -1.05 11.98 -5.01
N ASP A 92 -0.43 11.59 -6.12
CA ASP A 92 1.03 11.69 -6.30
C ASP A 92 1.37 13.10 -6.76
N ARG A 93 1.75 13.95 -5.83
CA ARG A 93 1.94 15.40 -5.87
C ARG A 93 0.63 16.20 -5.93
N GLY A 94 0.55 17.24 -5.11
CA GLY A 94 -0.53 18.23 -5.14
C GLY A 94 -0.09 19.55 -5.74
N LEU A 95 -1.02 20.45 -6.00
CA LEU A 95 -0.75 21.76 -6.60
C LEU A 95 0.42 22.55 -5.97
N PRO A 96 0.61 22.59 -4.64
CA PRO A 96 1.75 23.24 -4.05
C PRO A 96 3.12 22.70 -4.49
N ASP A 97 3.20 21.43 -4.91
CA ASP A 97 4.47 20.87 -5.43
C ASP A 97 4.97 21.57 -6.68
N ASP A 98 4.06 22.09 -7.51
CA ASP A 98 4.38 22.78 -8.76
C ASP A 98 5.21 24.06 -8.53
N LEU A 99 5.02 24.69 -7.36
CA LEU A 99 5.80 25.86 -6.95
C LEU A 99 7.31 25.57 -6.92
N ALA A 100 7.69 24.33 -6.54
CA ALA A 100 9.10 23.95 -6.47
C ALA A 100 9.82 23.97 -7.83
N TYR A 101 9.07 23.90 -8.94
CA TYR A 101 9.61 23.84 -10.30
C TYR A 101 9.72 25.19 -10.99
N VAL A 102 8.85 26.14 -10.65
CA VAL A 102 8.80 27.46 -11.36
C VAL A 102 9.03 28.66 -10.45
N GLY A 103 9.00 28.47 -9.13
CA GLY A 103 9.12 29.55 -8.15
C GLY A 103 7.82 30.32 -7.90
N GLU A 104 7.81 31.16 -6.86
CA GLU A 104 6.60 31.79 -6.32
C GLU A 104 5.90 32.74 -7.32
N ASP A 105 6.67 33.61 -8.01
CA ASP A 105 6.09 34.60 -8.94
C ASP A 105 5.43 33.92 -10.14
N ALA A 106 6.13 32.98 -10.77
CA ALA A 106 5.62 32.25 -11.93
C ALA A 106 4.43 31.38 -11.56
N PHE A 107 4.50 30.70 -10.43
CA PHE A 107 3.39 29.87 -9.93
C PHE A 107 2.14 30.71 -9.62
N SER A 108 2.31 31.88 -8.98
CA SER A 108 1.21 32.82 -8.77
C SER A 108 0.55 33.24 -10.09
N GLY A 109 1.34 33.44 -11.14
CA GLY A 109 0.83 33.70 -12.49
C GLY A 109 -0.02 32.57 -13.02
N ILE A 110 0.47 31.33 -12.92
CA ILE A 110 -0.26 30.13 -13.35
C ILE A 110 -1.58 30.00 -12.59
N LEU A 111 -1.58 30.11 -11.27
CA LEU A 111 -2.79 29.98 -10.45
C LEU A 111 -3.86 31.01 -10.84
N LYS A 112 -3.46 32.23 -11.18
CA LYS A 112 -4.41 33.28 -11.66
C LYS A 112 -5.08 32.89 -12.96
N GLU A 113 -4.39 32.25 -13.89
CA GLU A 113 -4.98 31.76 -15.14
C GLU A 113 -6.08 30.73 -14.89
N PHE A 114 -5.96 29.92 -13.83
CA PHE A 114 -6.95 28.93 -13.42
C PHE A 114 -7.96 29.42 -12.37
N ASN A 115 -7.94 30.71 -12.01
CA ASN A 115 -8.79 31.30 -10.97
C ASN A 115 -8.66 30.60 -9.60
N ILE A 116 -7.45 30.17 -9.24
CA ILE A 116 -7.17 29.52 -7.94
C ILE A 116 -6.47 30.53 -7.05
N LYS A 117 -6.97 30.67 -5.83
CA LYS A 117 -6.32 31.47 -4.80
C LYS A 117 -5.31 30.62 -4.02
N ILE A 118 -4.17 31.21 -3.70
CA ILE A 118 -3.11 30.55 -2.91
C ILE A 118 -3.66 30.01 -1.58
N ASP A 119 -4.49 30.78 -0.91
CA ASP A 119 -5.09 30.41 0.39
C ASP A 119 -6.07 29.23 0.28
N GLU A 120 -6.61 28.97 -0.90
CA GLU A 120 -7.53 27.87 -1.17
C GLU A 120 -6.83 26.56 -1.53
N MET A 121 -5.53 26.60 -1.91
CA MET A 121 -4.79 25.42 -2.35
C MET A 121 -4.74 24.33 -1.28
N ASN A 122 -4.34 24.70 -0.06
CA ASN A 122 -4.18 23.73 1.03
C ASN A 122 -5.51 23.10 1.43
N SER A 123 -6.62 23.83 1.33
CA SER A 123 -7.97 23.32 1.66
C SER A 123 -8.48 22.26 0.69
N ARG A 124 -7.83 22.10 -0.46
CA ARG A 124 -8.13 21.03 -1.43
C ARG A 124 -7.77 19.65 -0.91
N TYR A 125 -6.86 19.56 0.05
CA TYR A 125 -6.28 18.30 0.54
C TYR A 125 -6.52 18.14 2.03
N ASP A 126 -6.83 16.93 2.44
CA ASP A 126 -7.13 16.60 3.84
C ASP A 126 -5.85 16.34 4.65
N MET A 127 -4.85 15.71 4.01
CA MET A 127 -3.56 15.37 4.63
C MET A 127 -2.44 15.38 3.59
N VAL A 128 -1.23 15.69 4.05
CA VAL A 128 -0.01 15.62 3.24
C VAL A 128 1.03 14.75 3.93
N VAL A 129 1.56 13.77 3.21
CA VAL A 129 2.67 12.92 3.65
C VAL A 129 3.89 13.24 2.80
N HIS A 130 4.87 13.92 3.39
CA HIS A 130 6.15 14.20 2.73
C HIS A 130 7.12 13.04 2.99
N LEU A 131 7.50 12.33 1.95
CA LEU A 131 8.52 11.29 1.99
C LEU A 131 9.86 11.90 1.57
N VAL A 132 10.79 12.01 2.51
CA VAL A 132 12.12 12.60 2.23
C VAL A 132 12.86 11.79 1.16
N THR A 133 13.48 12.46 0.19
CA THR A 133 14.23 11.79 -0.89
C THR A 133 15.38 10.92 -0.35
N SER A 134 15.67 9.79 -1.02
CA SER A 134 16.84 8.96 -0.68
C SER A 134 18.18 9.70 -0.90
N ALA A 135 18.19 10.77 -1.70
CA ALA A 135 19.35 11.66 -1.85
C ALA A 135 19.81 12.31 -0.54
N LYS A 136 18.99 12.24 0.54
CA LYS A 136 19.32 12.69 1.89
C LYS A 136 19.52 11.51 2.84
N GLY A 137 20.78 11.05 2.99
CA GLY A 137 21.18 10.04 3.97
C GLY A 137 20.93 8.59 3.56
N LYS A 138 20.61 8.33 2.29
CA LYS A 138 20.52 7.00 1.66
C LYS A 138 20.93 7.09 0.19
N GLU A 139 22.02 7.78 -0.08
CA GLU A 139 22.52 8.09 -1.42
C GLU A 139 22.79 6.80 -2.24
N GLU A 140 23.17 5.72 -1.60
CA GLU A 140 23.35 4.40 -2.22
C GLU A 140 22.06 3.81 -2.80
N ALA A 141 20.90 4.26 -2.29
CA ALA A 141 19.59 3.86 -2.79
C ALA A 141 19.05 4.82 -3.86
N TYR A 142 19.78 5.90 -4.17
CA TYR A 142 19.40 6.82 -5.24
C TYR A 142 19.72 6.20 -6.59
N ASN A 143 18.70 5.76 -7.31
CA ASN A 143 18.86 5.00 -8.55
C ASN A 143 18.22 5.74 -9.73
N TYR A 144 19.02 6.11 -10.73
CA TYR A 144 18.58 6.74 -11.97
C TYR A 144 17.75 5.79 -12.88
N ALA A 145 17.91 4.47 -12.74
CA ALA A 145 17.29 3.49 -13.63
C ALA A 145 15.79 3.23 -13.34
N THR A 146 15.25 3.69 -12.21
CA THR A 146 13.86 3.38 -11.82
C THR A 146 12.79 4.22 -12.52
N ASN A 147 13.18 5.31 -13.20
CA ASN A 147 12.26 6.11 -14.03
C ASN A 147 13.04 6.78 -15.16
N SER A 148 12.77 6.43 -16.41
CA SER A 148 13.41 6.96 -17.61
C SER A 148 13.21 8.47 -17.84
N ALA A 149 12.31 9.10 -17.10
CA ALA A 149 12.04 10.54 -17.14
C ALA A 149 12.89 11.35 -16.15
N ARG A 150 13.85 10.70 -15.43
CA ARG A 150 14.66 11.36 -14.40
C ARG A 150 16.04 11.70 -14.92
N TYR A 151 16.40 12.96 -14.73
CA TYR A 151 17.71 13.53 -15.12
C TYR A 151 18.38 14.26 -13.96
N GLU A 152 17.73 14.38 -12.79
CA GLU A 152 18.22 15.19 -11.67
C GLU A 152 19.41 14.56 -10.98
N THR A 153 20.41 15.36 -10.70
CA THR A 153 21.55 15.00 -9.84
C THR A 153 21.10 14.83 -8.39
N ILE A 154 21.98 14.26 -7.54
CA ILE A 154 21.71 14.12 -6.10
C ILE A 154 21.46 15.49 -5.44
N GLU A 155 22.23 16.51 -5.82
CA GLU A 155 22.12 17.87 -5.32
C GLU A 155 20.77 18.51 -5.73
N GLU A 156 20.39 18.35 -6.99
CA GLU A 156 19.08 18.82 -7.49
C GLU A 156 17.94 18.11 -6.79
N ALA A 157 18.04 16.80 -6.58
CA ALA A 157 17.03 16.02 -5.84
C ALA A 157 16.86 16.49 -4.39
N ARG A 158 17.95 16.86 -3.71
CA ARG A 158 17.92 17.46 -2.37
C ARG A 158 17.23 18.81 -2.38
N MET A 159 17.58 19.66 -3.33
CA MET A 159 16.98 20.99 -3.47
C MET A 159 15.48 20.89 -3.77
N MET A 160 15.08 20.03 -4.69
CA MET A 160 13.67 19.79 -5.02
C MET A 160 12.87 19.27 -3.83
N ASP A 161 13.47 18.41 -3.01
CA ASP A 161 12.86 17.90 -1.78
C ASP A 161 12.63 19.02 -0.75
N ASP A 162 13.62 19.93 -0.57
CA ASP A 162 13.49 21.09 0.33
C ASP A 162 12.43 22.06 -0.14
N LEU A 163 12.36 22.32 -1.44
CA LEU A 163 11.35 23.20 -2.05
C LEU A 163 9.94 22.60 -1.89
N ALA A 164 9.77 21.30 -2.15
CA ALA A 164 8.51 20.60 -1.94
C ALA A 164 8.09 20.64 -0.47
N LEU A 165 9.03 20.40 0.45
CA LEU A 165 8.77 20.49 1.88
C LEU A 165 8.30 21.89 2.30
N LYS A 166 8.95 22.93 1.77
CA LYS A 166 8.60 24.33 2.02
C LYS A 166 7.22 24.68 1.44
N ALA A 167 6.89 24.21 0.23
CA ALA A 167 5.61 24.48 -0.42
C ALA A 167 4.40 24.01 0.41
N TRP A 168 4.58 23.00 1.24
CA TRP A 168 3.55 22.45 2.11
C TRP A 168 3.65 22.93 3.58
N GLU A 169 4.50 23.91 3.89
CA GLU A 169 4.78 24.33 5.28
C GLU A 169 3.51 24.77 6.01
N SER A 170 2.60 25.43 5.35
CA SER A 170 1.36 25.95 5.91
C SER A 170 0.21 24.92 6.01
N HIS A 171 0.39 23.69 5.51
CA HIS A 171 -0.68 22.68 5.58
C HIS A 171 -0.84 22.13 7.00
N PRO A 172 -2.05 22.19 7.60
CA PRO A 172 -2.27 21.84 9.02
C PRO A 172 -2.00 20.36 9.34
N ASN A 173 -2.28 19.46 8.39
CA ASN A 173 -2.14 18.01 8.57
C ASN A 173 -0.97 17.48 7.73
N ARG A 174 0.22 18.05 7.91
CA ARG A 174 1.44 17.61 7.23
C ARG A 174 2.27 16.71 8.13
N VAL A 175 2.66 15.55 7.61
CA VAL A 175 3.60 14.62 8.25
C VAL A 175 4.82 14.43 7.38
N VAL A 176 6.02 14.48 7.97
CA VAL A 176 7.30 14.28 7.29
C VAL A 176 7.89 12.95 7.73
N ILE A 177 8.20 12.08 6.78
CA ILE A 177 8.78 10.75 7.00
C ILE A 177 10.20 10.74 6.46
N GLY A 178 11.17 10.73 7.36
CA GLY A 178 12.60 10.77 7.06
C GLY A 178 13.21 9.43 6.67
N ASN A 179 14.54 9.41 6.48
CA ASN A 179 15.33 8.26 6.08
C ASN A 179 16.15 7.65 7.24
N GLU A 180 15.84 7.99 8.50
CA GLU A 180 16.54 7.49 9.69
C GLU A 180 16.43 5.98 9.86
N THR A 181 15.50 5.37 9.13
CA THR A 181 15.21 3.95 9.18
C THR A 181 15.39 3.31 7.80
N ASP A 182 15.27 1.98 7.72
CA ASP A 182 15.20 1.30 6.43
C ASP A 182 13.92 1.70 5.66
N PHE A 183 13.94 1.42 4.34
CA PHE A 183 12.86 1.80 3.44
C PHE A 183 11.49 1.20 3.85
N GLU A 184 11.49 -0.01 4.38
CA GLU A 184 10.25 -0.67 4.76
C GLU A 184 9.63 -0.07 6.03
N LEU A 185 10.47 0.30 6.99
CA LEU A 185 9.99 0.98 8.19
C LEU A 185 9.51 2.40 7.85
N LYS A 186 10.17 3.07 6.89
CA LYS A 186 9.71 4.34 6.32
C LYS A 186 8.31 4.20 5.73
N MET A 187 8.06 3.18 4.91
CA MET A 187 6.74 2.91 4.33
C MET A 187 5.69 2.63 5.40
N ARG A 188 6.04 1.84 6.44
CA ARG A 188 5.13 1.58 7.57
C ARG A 188 4.78 2.85 8.35
N LYS A 189 5.76 3.71 8.63
CA LYS A 189 5.51 5.00 9.30
C LYS A 189 4.54 5.87 8.50
N ALA A 190 4.70 5.90 7.17
CA ALA A 190 3.81 6.64 6.29
C ALA A 190 2.38 6.08 6.31
N ILE A 191 2.23 4.75 6.25
CA ILE A 191 0.92 4.09 6.35
C ILE A 191 0.29 4.35 7.72
N GLN A 192 1.07 4.22 8.80
CA GLN A 192 0.61 4.49 10.16
C GLN A 192 0.12 5.93 10.33
N ALA A 193 0.87 6.91 9.79
CA ALA A 193 0.47 8.32 9.84
C ALA A 193 -0.89 8.57 9.17
N VAL A 194 -1.17 7.88 8.06
CA VAL A 194 -2.49 7.98 7.40
C VAL A 194 -3.58 7.37 8.27
N PHE A 195 -3.36 6.20 8.91
CA PHE A 195 -4.35 5.61 9.83
C PHE A 195 -4.61 6.49 11.04
N GLU A 196 -3.57 7.08 11.62
CA GLU A 196 -3.69 8.01 12.75
C GLU A 196 -4.51 9.26 12.36
N TYR A 197 -4.28 9.79 11.15
CA TYR A 197 -5.06 10.91 10.64
C TYR A 197 -6.55 10.57 10.44
N LEU A 198 -6.83 9.35 9.97
CA LEU A 198 -8.22 8.92 9.72
C LEU A 198 -9.00 8.67 11.03
N ASP A 199 -8.34 8.75 12.19
CA ASP A 199 -8.91 8.43 13.52
C ASP A 199 -9.69 7.10 13.48
N ASP A 200 -9.19 6.21 12.63
CA ASP A 200 -9.72 4.86 12.56
C ASP A 200 -9.22 4.14 13.82
N GLU A 201 -10.00 4.20 14.87
CA GLU A 201 -9.91 3.17 15.92
C GLU A 201 -9.80 1.86 15.16
N LYS A 202 -8.71 1.11 15.37
CA LYS A 202 -8.52 -0.17 14.68
C LYS A 202 -9.85 -0.91 14.84
N PRO A 203 -10.68 -1.02 13.80
CA PRO A 203 -11.87 -1.82 13.93
C PRO A 203 -11.35 -3.18 14.42
N VAL A 204 -12.00 -3.77 15.39
CA VAL A 204 -11.69 -5.15 15.81
C VAL A 204 -12.03 -5.97 14.60
N GLU A 205 -11.05 -6.12 13.71
CA GLU A 205 -11.22 -6.74 12.41
C GLU A 205 -11.50 -8.22 12.68
N LYS A 206 -12.74 -8.62 12.52
CA LYS A 206 -13.11 -10.02 12.54
C LYS A 206 -12.78 -10.61 11.19
N PHE A 207 -11.83 -11.52 11.17
CA PHE A 207 -11.54 -12.34 10.01
C PHE A 207 -12.45 -13.56 10.03
N TYR A 208 -13.20 -13.72 8.97
CA TYR A 208 -13.98 -14.93 8.73
C TYR A 208 -13.22 -15.84 7.78
N LYS A 209 -13.31 -17.12 8.03
CA LYS A 209 -12.51 -18.11 7.31
C LYS A 209 -13.35 -19.33 6.96
N TYR A 210 -13.31 -19.67 5.69
CA TYR A 210 -14.06 -20.80 5.14
C TYR A 210 -13.10 -21.81 4.51
N LEU A 211 -13.35 -23.09 4.80
CA LEU A 211 -12.72 -24.18 4.07
C LEU A 211 -13.51 -24.37 2.76
N VAL A 212 -12.82 -24.36 1.63
CA VAL A 212 -13.42 -24.44 0.29
C VAL A 212 -12.75 -25.50 -0.55
N ASN A 213 -13.51 -26.13 -1.45
CA ASN A 213 -12.93 -26.95 -2.49
C ASN A 213 -12.21 -26.11 -3.54
N VAL A 214 -11.07 -26.60 -4.04
CA VAL A 214 -10.24 -25.91 -5.02
C VAL A 214 -10.03 -26.79 -6.24
N ASP A 215 -10.31 -26.26 -7.42
CA ASP A 215 -10.02 -26.86 -8.69
C ASP A 215 -9.44 -25.81 -9.69
N GLU A 216 -8.99 -26.25 -10.85
CA GLU A 216 -8.45 -25.34 -11.87
C GLU A 216 -9.48 -24.32 -12.35
N LYS A 217 -10.76 -24.71 -12.44
CA LYS A 217 -11.84 -23.83 -12.88
C LYS A 217 -12.06 -22.68 -11.90
N LEU A 218 -12.01 -22.94 -10.59
CA LEU A 218 -12.08 -21.92 -9.56
C LEU A 218 -10.93 -20.92 -9.71
N ILE A 219 -9.70 -21.41 -9.85
CA ILE A 219 -8.52 -20.55 -10.02
C ILE A 219 -8.63 -19.66 -11.26
N GLU A 220 -9.07 -20.23 -12.40
CA GLU A 220 -9.27 -19.46 -13.62
C GLU A 220 -10.40 -18.41 -13.48
N THR A 221 -11.39 -18.68 -12.65
CA THR A 221 -12.45 -17.71 -12.34
C THR A 221 -11.92 -16.57 -11.49
N ILE A 222 -11.16 -16.86 -10.43
CA ILE A 222 -10.55 -15.88 -9.55
C ILE A 222 -9.60 -14.95 -10.32
N LYS A 223 -8.83 -15.47 -11.28
CA LYS A 223 -7.92 -14.65 -12.12
C LYS A 223 -8.62 -13.54 -12.91
N LYS A 224 -9.93 -13.65 -13.12
CA LYS A 224 -10.75 -12.64 -13.84
C LYS A 224 -11.37 -11.61 -12.93
N GLU A 225 -11.30 -11.80 -11.61
CA GLU A 225 -11.83 -10.88 -10.63
C GLU A 225 -11.01 -9.57 -10.55
N ALA A 226 -11.67 -8.51 -10.08
CA ALA A 226 -11.03 -7.23 -9.89
C ALA A 226 -9.89 -7.29 -8.86
N ASN A 227 -8.81 -6.56 -9.12
CA ASN A 227 -7.62 -6.49 -8.27
C ASN A 227 -7.01 -7.86 -7.93
N TYR A 228 -7.09 -8.79 -8.89
CA TYR A 228 -6.43 -10.08 -8.75
C TYR A 228 -4.93 -9.92 -8.53
N SER A 229 -4.41 -10.65 -7.54
CA SER A 229 -2.97 -10.81 -7.34
C SER A 229 -2.63 -12.20 -6.85
N TYR A 230 -1.46 -12.69 -7.25
CA TYR A 230 -0.91 -13.98 -6.86
C TYR A 230 0.40 -13.79 -6.10
N GLN A 231 0.59 -14.59 -5.05
CA GLN A 231 1.84 -14.66 -4.28
C GLN A 231 2.11 -16.11 -3.86
N HIS A 232 3.34 -16.54 -4.01
CA HIS A 232 3.84 -17.74 -3.35
C HIS A 232 4.39 -17.35 -1.97
N ILE A 233 4.02 -18.07 -0.92
CA ILE A 233 4.38 -17.75 0.48
C ILE A 233 4.99 -18.98 1.14
N GLU A 234 6.25 -18.85 1.51
CA GLU A 234 6.94 -19.78 2.39
C GLU A 234 7.09 -19.15 3.77
N GLN A 235 6.66 -19.85 4.82
CA GLN A 235 6.70 -19.37 6.21
C GLN A 235 7.26 -20.42 7.13
N HIS A 236 8.25 -20.03 7.93
CA HIS A 236 8.81 -20.86 8.99
C HIS A 236 8.51 -20.25 10.36
N TYR A 237 8.21 -21.10 11.32
CA TYR A 237 8.11 -20.74 12.73
C TYR A 237 9.49 -20.94 13.38
N LEU A 238 9.86 -19.99 14.22
CA LEU A 238 11.13 -20.02 14.96
C LEU A 238 10.89 -20.56 16.37
N VAL A 239 11.93 -21.08 16.99
CA VAL A 239 11.88 -21.49 18.39
C VAL A 239 11.35 -20.34 19.24
N SER A 240 10.26 -20.62 19.97
CA SER A 240 9.61 -19.62 20.81
C SER A 240 10.32 -19.52 22.16
N THR A 241 10.59 -18.30 22.59
CA THR A 241 10.97 -18.00 23.96
C THR A 241 9.83 -17.24 24.63
N ASN A 242 9.42 -17.66 25.82
CA ASN A 242 8.38 -17.00 26.63
C ASN A 242 6.97 -16.97 26.01
N GLY A 243 6.61 -17.95 25.19
CA GLY A 243 5.26 -18.05 24.60
C GLY A 243 4.97 -17.06 23.48
N VAL A 244 5.99 -16.35 22.97
CA VAL A 244 5.89 -15.45 21.84
C VAL A 244 5.94 -16.26 20.53
N GLU A 245 4.94 -16.14 19.68
CA GLU A 245 4.97 -16.71 18.34
C GLU A 245 5.94 -15.90 17.46
N ARG A 246 7.02 -16.52 17.02
CA ARG A 246 8.01 -15.93 16.12
C ARG A 246 7.99 -16.64 14.77
N ARG A 247 8.06 -15.89 13.68
CA ARG A 247 8.04 -16.48 12.34
C ARG A 247 8.76 -15.61 11.33
N ILE A 248 9.33 -16.26 10.31
CA ILE A 248 9.87 -15.61 9.11
C ILE A 248 9.04 -16.03 7.90
N ARG A 249 8.99 -15.13 6.89
CA ARG A 249 8.29 -15.36 5.64
C ARG A 249 9.12 -14.89 4.47
N ARG A 250 9.09 -15.69 3.41
CA ARG A 250 9.45 -15.30 2.06
C ARG A 250 8.14 -15.21 1.25
N ARG A 251 7.92 -14.08 0.61
CA ARG A 251 6.81 -13.87 -0.32
C ARG A 251 7.39 -13.62 -1.69
N GLU A 252 6.97 -14.37 -2.66
CA GLU A 252 7.42 -14.25 -4.03
C GLU A 252 6.26 -13.79 -4.92
N ARG A 253 6.49 -12.70 -5.67
CA ARG A 253 5.53 -12.13 -6.61
C ARG A 253 6.30 -11.58 -7.81
N ASN A 254 5.89 -11.97 -9.04
CA ASN A 254 6.48 -11.48 -10.30
C ASN A 254 8.02 -11.55 -10.33
N GLY A 255 8.59 -12.65 -9.82
CA GLY A 255 10.05 -12.87 -9.79
C GLY A 255 10.82 -12.07 -8.73
N SER A 256 10.12 -11.31 -7.89
CA SER A 256 10.72 -10.58 -6.76
C SER A 256 10.36 -11.24 -5.43
N SER A 257 11.33 -11.36 -4.54
CA SER A 257 11.14 -11.92 -3.19
C SER A 257 11.16 -10.83 -2.13
N LEU A 258 10.21 -10.90 -1.19
CA LEU A 258 10.16 -10.06 0.00
C LEU A 258 10.28 -10.94 1.25
N TYR A 259 11.21 -10.57 2.11
CA TYR A 259 11.48 -11.30 3.36
C TYR A 259 10.98 -10.51 4.56
N SER A 260 10.36 -11.18 5.52
CA SER A 260 9.85 -10.54 6.74
C SER A 260 9.97 -11.44 7.97
N PHE A 261 10.17 -10.81 9.12
CA PHE A 261 10.10 -11.41 10.44
C PHE A 261 8.88 -10.86 11.17
N SER A 262 8.20 -11.70 11.92
CA SER A 262 7.05 -11.30 12.74
C SER A 262 7.13 -11.91 14.12
N GLU A 263 6.82 -11.11 15.14
CA GLU A 263 6.55 -11.56 16.50
C GLU A 263 5.11 -11.28 16.86
N ALA A 264 4.44 -12.23 17.51
CA ALA A 264 3.07 -12.05 17.96
C ALA A 264 2.92 -12.54 19.40
N ASN A 265 2.50 -11.62 20.28
CA ASN A 265 2.05 -11.91 21.63
C ASN A 265 0.53 -11.98 21.64
N TYR A 266 -0.03 -13.11 22.00
CA TYR A 266 -1.47 -13.28 22.14
C TYR A 266 -1.94 -12.81 23.51
N LEU A 267 -2.82 -11.82 23.54
CA LEU A 267 -3.49 -11.32 24.72
C LEU A 267 -4.76 -12.15 25.02
N SER A 268 -5.39 -12.65 23.96
CA SER A 268 -6.55 -13.55 23.99
C SER A 268 -6.56 -14.46 22.75
N THR A 269 -7.60 -15.26 22.59
CA THR A 269 -7.76 -16.14 21.43
C THR A 269 -7.78 -15.35 20.10
N ASN A 270 -8.28 -14.11 20.10
CA ASN A 270 -8.51 -13.28 18.91
C ASN A 270 -7.76 -11.95 18.94
N GLU A 271 -7.09 -11.61 20.05
CA GLU A 271 -6.32 -10.37 20.20
C GLU A 271 -4.82 -10.68 20.32
N ARG A 272 -4.02 -9.98 19.53
CA ARG A 272 -2.56 -10.09 19.56
C ARG A 272 -1.89 -8.74 19.30
N ILE A 273 -0.79 -8.53 19.99
CA ILE A 273 0.17 -7.48 19.63
C ILE A 273 1.15 -8.12 18.65
N LYS A 274 1.25 -7.57 17.46
CA LYS A 274 2.12 -8.06 16.41
C LYS A 274 3.14 -7.01 16.03
N THR A 275 4.41 -7.42 15.97
CA THR A 275 5.51 -6.61 15.44
C THR A 275 6.01 -7.28 14.16
N ASP A 276 6.07 -6.53 13.07
CA ASP A 276 6.59 -7.01 11.80
C ASP A 276 7.88 -6.22 11.45
N LYS A 277 8.90 -6.93 10.96
CA LYS A 277 10.14 -6.36 10.47
C LYS A 277 10.45 -6.95 9.10
N VAL A 278 10.79 -6.11 8.13
CA VAL A 278 11.32 -6.58 6.86
C VAL A 278 12.78 -6.98 7.05
N LEU A 279 13.15 -8.05 6.39
CA LEU A 279 14.49 -8.60 6.42
C LEU A 279 15.16 -8.42 5.05
N SER A 280 16.48 -8.25 5.06
CA SER A 280 17.27 -8.55 3.88
C SER A 280 17.27 -10.06 3.62
N GLU A 281 17.57 -10.48 2.41
CA GLU A 281 17.70 -11.90 2.07
C GLU A 281 18.68 -12.61 3.00
N ARG A 282 19.85 -12.01 3.25
CA ARG A 282 20.85 -12.55 4.18
C ARG A 282 20.29 -12.77 5.59
N GLN A 283 19.60 -11.77 6.14
CA GLN A 283 18.97 -11.89 7.47
C GLN A 283 17.93 -13.00 7.52
N TYR A 284 17.17 -13.20 6.44
CA TYR A 284 16.20 -14.29 6.35
C TYR A 284 16.89 -15.66 6.45
N TYR A 285 17.99 -15.85 5.71
CA TYR A 285 18.77 -17.10 5.77
C TYR A 285 19.46 -17.29 7.12
N ASP A 286 19.91 -16.23 7.79
CA ASP A 286 20.45 -16.31 9.15
C ASP A 286 19.38 -16.84 10.13
N TYR A 287 18.13 -16.35 10.03
CA TYR A 287 17.00 -16.81 10.86
C TYR A 287 16.55 -18.26 10.58
N LEU A 288 16.88 -18.85 9.44
CA LEU A 288 16.57 -20.26 9.19
C LEU A 288 17.26 -21.21 10.18
N SER A 289 18.37 -20.80 10.79
CA SER A 289 19.04 -21.57 11.85
C SER A 289 18.23 -21.62 13.17
N GLU A 290 17.27 -20.72 13.36
CA GLU A 290 16.39 -20.63 14.53
C GLU A 290 15.04 -21.32 14.32
N VAL A 291 14.82 -22.00 13.19
CA VAL A 291 13.55 -22.68 12.87
C VAL A 291 13.25 -23.78 13.88
N ASP A 292 12.01 -23.81 14.40
CA ASP A 292 11.56 -24.86 15.30
C ASP A 292 11.48 -26.19 14.55
N PRO A 293 12.28 -27.20 14.93
CA PRO A 293 12.31 -28.48 14.24
C PRO A 293 11.03 -29.30 14.38
N ASN A 294 10.15 -28.94 15.32
CA ASN A 294 8.86 -29.59 15.51
C ASN A 294 7.74 -29.02 14.63
N LEU A 295 8.00 -27.93 13.92
CA LEU A 295 7.04 -27.26 13.05
C LEU A 295 7.52 -27.31 11.60
N LYS A 296 6.66 -27.81 10.72
CA LYS A 296 6.96 -27.84 9.29
C LYS A 296 6.73 -26.47 8.67
N ALA A 297 7.45 -26.19 7.60
CA ALA A 297 7.21 -24.97 6.84
C ALA A 297 5.76 -24.92 6.31
N ILE A 298 5.17 -23.76 6.36
CA ILE A 298 3.92 -23.48 5.66
C ILE A 298 4.28 -22.95 4.28
N ASP A 299 4.01 -23.77 3.28
CA ASP A 299 4.18 -23.46 1.88
C ASP A 299 2.82 -23.40 1.22
N LYS A 300 2.49 -22.24 0.63
CA LYS A 300 1.17 -21.98 0.06
C LYS A 300 1.17 -20.96 -1.07
N GLU A 301 0.20 -21.09 -1.91
CA GLU A 301 -0.17 -20.12 -2.92
C GLU A 301 -1.31 -19.24 -2.40
N ARG A 302 -1.18 -17.92 -2.51
CA ARG A 302 -2.21 -16.96 -2.13
C ARG A 302 -2.75 -16.25 -3.35
N TYR A 303 -4.04 -16.32 -3.52
CA TYR A 303 -4.82 -15.59 -4.52
C TYR A 303 -5.62 -14.52 -3.79
N SER A 304 -5.38 -13.25 -4.10
CA SER A 304 -6.11 -12.12 -3.53
C SER A 304 -6.92 -11.45 -4.63
N PHE A 305 -8.16 -11.08 -4.33
CA PHE A 305 -9.09 -10.50 -5.33
C PHE A 305 -10.23 -9.75 -4.63
N ILE A 306 -10.94 -8.91 -5.41
CA ILE A 306 -12.15 -8.24 -4.94
C ILE A 306 -13.35 -8.82 -5.68
N SER A 307 -14.32 -9.32 -4.93
CA SER A 307 -15.62 -9.74 -5.45
C SER A 307 -16.73 -9.27 -4.52
N ASN A 308 -17.90 -8.93 -5.05
CA ASN A 308 -19.03 -8.39 -4.28
C ASN A 308 -18.65 -7.20 -3.37
N ASN A 309 -17.70 -6.36 -3.81
CA ASN A 309 -17.14 -5.25 -3.04
C ASN A 309 -16.40 -5.65 -1.75
N MET A 310 -15.97 -6.91 -1.64
CA MET A 310 -15.21 -7.42 -0.51
C MET A 310 -13.86 -7.96 -0.98
N PHE A 311 -12.83 -7.79 -0.15
CA PHE A 311 -11.49 -8.30 -0.41
C PHE A 311 -11.34 -9.70 0.16
N PHE A 312 -11.09 -10.67 -0.73
CA PHE A 312 -10.89 -12.07 -0.39
C PHE A 312 -9.44 -12.49 -0.57
N LYS A 313 -9.02 -13.44 0.26
CA LYS A 313 -7.74 -14.14 0.15
C LYS A 313 -8.01 -15.64 0.18
N LEU A 314 -7.66 -16.33 -0.88
CA LEU A 314 -7.67 -17.79 -0.92
C LEU A 314 -6.24 -18.29 -0.74
N ASP A 315 -5.99 -19.02 0.34
CA ASP A 315 -4.73 -19.72 0.61
C ASP A 315 -4.88 -21.20 0.24
N VAL A 316 -4.10 -21.66 -0.74
CA VAL A 316 -4.01 -23.06 -1.16
C VAL A 316 -2.67 -23.61 -0.71
N PHE A 317 -2.67 -24.64 0.13
CA PHE A 317 -1.46 -25.16 0.75
C PHE A 317 -0.87 -26.30 -0.06
N ASN A 318 0.46 -26.38 -0.12
CA ASN A 318 1.15 -27.42 -0.90
C ASN A 318 0.90 -28.85 -0.41
N PHE A 319 0.51 -29.02 0.85
CA PHE A 319 0.21 -30.35 1.40
C PHE A 319 -1.17 -30.89 0.94
N ASP A 320 -2.08 -30.02 0.50
CA ASP A 320 -3.37 -30.41 -0.12
C ASP A 320 -3.84 -29.28 -1.06
N LYS A 321 -3.75 -29.53 -2.37
CA LYS A 321 -4.14 -28.57 -3.40
C LYS A 321 -5.59 -28.67 -3.83
N THR A 322 -6.34 -29.64 -3.29
CA THR A 322 -7.78 -29.82 -3.57
C THR A 322 -8.66 -28.97 -2.66
N MET A 323 -8.10 -28.42 -1.61
CA MET A 323 -8.76 -27.61 -0.61
C MET A 323 -8.01 -26.29 -0.40
N GLY A 324 -8.74 -25.27 0.07
CA GLY A 324 -8.15 -23.97 0.39
C GLY A 324 -8.86 -23.27 1.54
N LEU A 325 -8.19 -22.28 2.13
CA LEU A 325 -8.77 -21.41 3.14
C LEU A 325 -9.10 -20.03 2.52
N LEU A 326 -10.38 -19.80 2.29
CA LEU A 326 -10.89 -18.51 1.89
C LEU A 326 -11.04 -17.62 3.12
N SER A 327 -10.40 -16.46 3.12
CA SER A 327 -10.45 -15.49 4.23
C SER A 327 -11.02 -14.18 3.72
N VAL A 328 -11.88 -13.55 4.53
CA VAL A 328 -12.48 -12.24 4.29
C VAL A 328 -12.55 -11.46 5.60
N GLN A 329 -12.40 -10.16 5.51
CA GLN A 329 -12.56 -9.26 6.64
C GLN A 329 -13.91 -8.57 6.55
N ALA A 330 -14.68 -8.59 7.64
CA ALA A 330 -15.98 -7.95 7.74
C ALA A 330 -16.28 -7.52 9.17
N ASN A 331 -17.17 -6.56 9.37
CA ASN A 331 -17.63 -6.12 10.68
C ASN A 331 -18.56 -7.16 11.32
N SER A 332 -19.38 -7.82 10.51
CA SER A 332 -20.26 -8.89 10.92
C SER A 332 -20.32 -10.01 9.87
N GLU A 333 -20.68 -11.20 10.27
CA GLU A 333 -20.88 -12.34 9.37
C GLU A 333 -22.00 -12.10 8.35
N GLN A 334 -23.01 -11.34 8.73
CA GLN A 334 -24.17 -11.01 7.89
C GLN A 334 -23.81 -10.12 6.69
N ASP A 335 -22.69 -9.39 6.79
CA ASP A 335 -22.18 -8.53 5.72
C ASP A 335 -21.45 -9.32 4.62
N ILE A 336 -21.09 -10.59 4.91
CA ILE A 336 -20.25 -11.40 4.05
C ILE A 336 -21.06 -11.99 2.91
N LYS A 337 -20.66 -11.68 1.67
CA LYS A 337 -21.21 -12.25 0.44
C LYS A 337 -20.12 -13.06 -0.25
N VAL A 338 -19.92 -14.30 0.18
CA VAL A 338 -19.02 -15.23 -0.50
C VAL A 338 -19.50 -15.40 -1.95
N PRO A 339 -18.61 -15.26 -2.96
CA PRO A 339 -19.00 -15.44 -4.35
C PRO A 339 -19.57 -16.83 -4.61
N GLU A 340 -20.66 -16.91 -5.39
CA GLU A 340 -21.42 -18.16 -5.63
C GLU A 340 -20.61 -19.28 -6.29
N TYR A 341 -19.50 -18.95 -6.93
CA TYR A 341 -18.62 -19.95 -7.55
C TYR A 341 -17.71 -20.68 -6.57
N PHE A 342 -17.70 -20.28 -5.26
CA PHE A 342 -17.02 -21.05 -4.22
C PHE A 342 -17.89 -22.19 -3.68
N ASP A 343 -17.34 -23.38 -3.72
CA ASP A 343 -17.90 -24.54 -3.01
C ASP A 343 -17.39 -24.54 -1.58
N VAL A 344 -18.17 -23.93 -0.69
CA VAL A 344 -17.86 -23.80 0.75
C VAL A 344 -18.18 -25.09 1.47
N VAL A 345 -17.16 -25.77 1.97
CA VAL A 345 -17.30 -27.02 2.73
C VAL A 345 -17.71 -26.73 4.17
N LYS A 346 -17.09 -25.71 4.81
CA LYS A 346 -17.29 -25.43 6.23
C LYS A 346 -16.81 -24.05 6.62
N ASP A 347 -17.55 -23.37 7.52
CA ASP A 347 -17.03 -22.24 8.29
C ASP A 347 -16.03 -22.75 9.34
N VAL A 348 -14.82 -22.19 9.31
CA VAL A 348 -13.72 -22.55 10.22
C VAL A 348 -13.17 -21.34 10.97
N THR A 349 -13.93 -20.25 11.02
CA THR A 349 -13.55 -18.96 11.62
C THR A 349 -13.01 -19.13 13.05
N GLU A 350 -13.75 -19.81 13.92
CA GLU A 350 -13.37 -19.99 15.32
C GLU A 350 -12.49 -21.24 15.55
N ASN A 351 -12.24 -22.03 14.51
CA ASN A 351 -11.49 -23.28 14.65
C ASN A 351 -9.98 -23.03 14.58
N LYS A 352 -9.31 -23.19 15.72
CA LYS A 352 -7.86 -22.98 15.86
C LYS A 352 -7.02 -23.91 14.98
N SER A 353 -7.52 -25.14 14.67
CA SER A 353 -6.81 -26.10 13.82
C SER A 353 -6.46 -25.54 12.43
N TYR A 354 -7.26 -24.59 11.93
CA TYR A 354 -7.03 -23.92 10.64
C TYR A 354 -6.16 -22.66 10.72
N LYS A 355 -5.52 -22.42 11.88
CA LYS A 355 -4.46 -21.39 11.97
C LYS A 355 -3.16 -21.95 11.42
N ASN A 356 -2.38 -21.12 10.72
CA ASN A 356 -1.12 -21.56 10.13
C ASN A 356 -0.17 -22.25 11.13
N TYR A 357 -0.18 -21.87 12.41
CA TYR A 357 0.62 -22.49 13.44
C TYR A 357 0.23 -23.97 13.64
N HIS A 358 -1.04 -24.26 13.74
CA HIS A 358 -1.54 -25.64 13.88
C HIS A 358 -1.37 -26.44 12.59
N LEU A 359 -1.56 -25.80 11.43
CA LEU A 359 -1.28 -26.43 10.14
C LEU A 359 0.22 -26.76 9.97
N ALA A 360 1.12 -25.97 10.58
CA ALA A 360 2.56 -26.30 10.61
C ALA A 360 2.85 -27.54 11.44
N GLN A 361 2.02 -27.84 12.46
CA GLN A 361 2.14 -29.09 13.26
C GLN A 361 1.57 -30.29 12.51
N SER A 362 0.38 -30.15 11.90
CA SER A 362 -0.37 -31.27 11.36
C SER A 362 -0.08 -31.56 9.88
N GLN A 363 0.12 -30.51 9.04
CA GLN A 363 0.21 -30.58 7.57
C GLN A 363 -1.04 -31.23 6.93
N HIS A 364 -2.21 -31.02 7.53
CA HIS A 364 -3.52 -31.40 6.99
C HIS A 364 -4.61 -30.46 7.54
N TYR A 365 -5.75 -30.40 6.86
CA TYR A 365 -6.92 -29.60 7.26
C TYR A 365 -7.72 -30.25 8.38
#